data_77d712f7150d36c018b6d77567f80ed6
#
_entry.id   77d712f7150d36c018b6d77567f80ed6
#
_cell.length_a   1.000
_cell.length_b   1.000
_cell.length_c   1.000
_cell.angle_alpha   90.00
_cell.angle_beta   90.00
_cell.angle_gamma   90.00
#
_symmetry.space_group_name_H-M   'P 1'
#
loop_
_entity.id
_entity.type
_entity.pdbx_description
1 polymer ?
#
loop_
_entity_poly.entity_id
_entity_poly.type
_entity_poly.pdbx_seq_one_letter_code
_entity_poly.pdbx_strand_id
1 'polypeptide(L)'
;MERMRKFLKFLSQRIVIVTFLIFLQIMWFVGMFLKVTSYSQYITAAFKILSILVVIYIMNRSDNPSVKLGWIVVILLFPLFGGLLYLTIGGKQPISHLRRKLEPMIEESARHLKADPKIEQELKEKDGSTASQIYYLEHQSGFPAYKDSKVDYYPSGEDCFKVMAEELRKAKEYIYLEYFIIEEGIMWNTILDILEEKVKEGVDVRVMYDDVGCIFNLPSHYADFLRKKGIKCIVFNRYIPIFSTVFNNRDHRKILVIDGDVAFTGGINFADEYINEKQRFGYWKDNGVRITGKAVYSMTQMFLQMWNAFALEKDKLDYEKFCLEDVRPLAKEERGIVLPYSDHPLDSEFVGESVYINLINSAQKYIYFFTPYLIIDNEVVTALILAAKRGVDVRIITPGIPDKKMIFLVTQSYYSQLVEGGVQIFQYRPGCVHAKCAVCDDKIATVGTINLDYRSLYLHFENGLFLYNNDTVMDIKKDILDTLEDCNRIMPEMCKKNMFFLLLQGILRIFAPLL
;
A
#
# COMPACT_ATOMS: atom_id res chain seq x y z
N MET A 1 -21.40 36.74 -5.87
CA MET A 1 -20.14 36.00 -5.95
C MET A 1 -20.20 34.65 -5.24
N GLU A 2 -20.69 34.54 -4.01
CA GLU A 2 -20.72 33.29 -3.24
C GLU A 2 -21.61 32.18 -3.85
N ARG A 3 -22.81 32.54 -4.37
CA ARG A 3 -23.69 31.61 -5.10
C ARG A 3 -23.04 31.05 -6.37
N MET A 4 -22.30 31.88 -7.11
CA MET A 4 -21.58 31.46 -8.31
C MET A 4 -20.39 30.52 -7.97
N ARG A 5 -19.67 30.78 -6.87
CA ARG A 5 -18.64 29.87 -6.36
C ARG A 5 -19.21 28.52 -5.90
N LYS A 6 -20.37 28.50 -5.21
CA LYS A 6 -21.07 27.27 -4.84
C LYS A 6 -21.56 26.49 -6.05
N PHE A 7 -22.08 27.17 -7.06
CA PHE A 7 -22.54 26.57 -8.32
C PHE A 7 -21.36 25.97 -9.11
N LEU A 8 -20.24 26.68 -9.24
CA LEU A 8 -19.03 26.18 -9.90
C LEU A 8 -18.42 24.99 -9.14
N LYS A 9 -18.45 25.03 -7.80
CA LYS A 9 -18.05 23.90 -6.97
C LYS A 9 -18.96 22.67 -7.15
N PHE A 10 -20.27 22.87 -7.31
CA PHE A 10 -21.22 21.80 -7.61
C PHE A 10 -20.96 21.20 -9.00
N LEU A 11 -20.78 22.02 -10.01
CA LEU A 11 -20.47 21.57 -11.39
C LEU A 11 -19.13 20.84 -11.50
N SER A 12 -18.18 21.12 -10.60
CA SER A 12 -16.88 20.44 -10.55
C SER A 12 -16.88 19.13 -9.76
N GLN A 13 -18.03 18.71 -9.19
CA GLN A 13 -18.13 17.41 -8.50
C GLN A 13 -18.03 16.27 -9.53
N ARG A 14 -17.25 15.24 -9.18
CA ARG A 14 -17.05 14.05 -10.04
C ARG A 14 -18.35 13.46 -10.54
N ILE A 15 -19.30 13.24 -9.63
CA ILE A 15 -20.62 12.71 -9.97
C ILE A 15 -21.30 13.56 -11.02
N VAL A 16 -21.28 14.89 -10.88
CA VAL A 16 -21.94 15.81 -11.83
C VAL A 16 -21.28 15.73 -13.21
N ILE A 17 -19.94 15.74 -13.27
CA ILE A 17 -19.20 15.64 -14.53
C ILE A 17 -19.42 14.29 -15.20
N VAL A 18 -19.31 13.18 -14.44
CA VAL A 18 -19.55 11.82 -14.97
C VAL A 18 -20.98 11.68 -15.45
N THR A 19 -21.97 12.12 -14.64
CA THR A 19 -23.39 12.11 -15.04
C THR A 19 -23.63 12.91 -16.29
N PHE A 20 -23.03 14.11 -16.40
CA PHE A 20 -23.13 14.95 -17.58
C PHE A 20 -22.49 14.31 -18.82
N LEU A 21 -21.31 13.70 -18.69
CA LEU A 21 -20.64 12.98 -19.77
C LEU A 21 -21.43 11.74 -20.22
N ILE A 22 -22.01 10.98 -19.27
CA ILE A 22 -22.91 9.86 -19.58
C ILE A 22 -24.16 10.37 -20.30
N PHE A 23 -24.76 11.47 -19.81
CA PHE A 23 -25.90 12.08 -20.46
C PHE A 23 -25.58 12.51 -21.90
N LEU A 24 -24.44 13.18 -22.13
CA LEU A 24 -23.98 13.54 -23.45
C LEU A 24 -23.77 12.32 -24.34
N GLN A 25 -23.22 11.21 -23.79
CA GLN A 25 -23.03 9.97 -24.52
C GLN A 25 -24.37 9.34 -24.91
N ILE A 26 -25.36 9.31 -23.99
CA ILE A 26 -26.73 8.83 -24.28
C ILE A 26 -27.39 9.69 -25.36
N MET A 27 -27.33 11.01 -25.22
CA MET A 27 -27.83 11.97 -26.22
C MET A 27 -27.20 11.76 -27.59
N TRP A 28 -25.89 11.50 -27.61
CA TRP A 28 -25.14 11.16 -28.81
C TRP A 28 -25.66 9.88 -29.48
N PHE A 29 -25.84 8.79 -28.70
CA PHE A 29 -26.40 7.53 -29.22
C PHE A 29 -27.83 7.71 -29.73
N VAL A 30 -28.67 8.43 -28.99
CA VAL A 30 -30.05 8.75 -29.41
C VAL A 30 -30.03 9.57 -30.68
N GLY A 31 -29.18 10.61 -30.76
CA GLY A 31 -29.05 11.45 -31.96
C GLY A 31 -28.56 10.65 -33.19
N MET A 32 -27.61 9.74 -33.00
CA MET A 32 -27.18 8.82 -34.06
C MET A 32 -28.30 7.88 -34.50
N PHE A 33 -29.00 7.26 -33.53
CA PHE A 33 -30.08 6.33 -33.82
C PHE A 33 -31.25 7.01 -34.58
N LEU A 34 -31.59 8.24 -34.20
CA LEU A 34 -32.66 8.99 -34.81
C LEU A 34 -32.24 9.73 -36.09
N LYS A 35 -30.97 9.63 -36.52
CA LYS A 35 -30.43 10.36 -37.71
C LYS A 35 -30.78 11.86 -37.72
N VAL A 36 -30.78 12.49 -36.54
CA VAL A 36 -31.29 13.84 -36.33
C VAL A 36 -30.55 14.92 -37.12
N THR A 37 -29.33 14.64 -37.63
CA THR A 37 -28.58 15.64 -38.43
C THR A 37 -27.84 14.98 -39.60
N SER A 38 -27.79 15.67 -40.73
CA SER A 38 -26.99 15.30 -41.92
C SER A 38 -25.48 15.24 -41.61
N TYR A 39 -25.03 15.90 -40.54
CA TYR A 39 -23.64 15.96 -40.11
C TYR A 39 -23.24 14.84 -39.11
N SER A 40 -24.18 13.98 -38.69
CA SER A 40 -23.91 12.95 -37.69
C SER A 40 -22.76 11.99 -38.07
N GLN A 41 -22.61 11.68 -39.37
CA GLN A 41 -21.55 10.84 -39.89
C GLN A 41 -20.16 11.48 -39.74
N TYR A 42 -20.04 12.77 -40.07
CA TYR A 42 -18.77 13.51 -39.98
C TYR A 42 -18.34 13.71 -38.52
N ILE A 43 -19.30 13.99 -37.65
CA ILE A 43 -19.05 14.17 -36.22
C ILE A 43 -18.60 12.81 -35.63
N THR A 44 -19.28 11.71 -35.98
CA THR A 44 -18.88 10.37 -35.56
C THR A 44 -17.48 10.00 -36.03
N ALA A 45 -17.15 10.30 -37.31
CA ALA A 45 -15.83 10.07 -37.86
C ALA A 45 -14.76 10.88 -37.11
N ALA A 46 -15.03 12.17 -36.80
CA ALA A 46 -14.12 13.02 -36.05
C ALA A 46 -13.83 12.44 -34.64
N PHE A 47 -14.87 11.97 -33.90
CA PHE A 47 -14.67 11.36 -32.59
C PHE A 47 -13.94 10.02 -32.67
N LYS A 48 -14.19 9.20 -33.69
CA LYS A 48 -13.41 7.96 -33.91
C LYS A 48 -11.94 8.28 -34.16
N ILE A 49 -11.63 9.27 -35.01
CA ILE A 49 -10.26 9.71 -35.27
C ILE A 49 -9.60 10.21 -33.97
N LEU A 50 -10.29 11.08 -33.21
CA LEU A 50 -9.80 11.55 -31.92
C LEU A 50 -9.52 10.40 -30.94
N SER A 51 -10.43 9.44 -30.86
CA SER A 51 -10.24 8.25 -30.02
C SER A 51 -9.02 7.44 -30.42
N ILE A 52 -8.80 7.24 -31.71
CA ILE A 52 -7.61 6.56 -32.23
C ILE A 52 -6.34 7.33 -31.87
N LEU A 53 -6.32 8.65 -32.02
CA LEU A 53 -5.18 9.48 -31.64
C LEU A 53 -4.88 9.40 -30.13
N VAL A 54 -5.92 9.42 -29.29
CA VAL A 54 -5.78 9.24 -27.83
C VAL A 54 -5.26 7.84 -27.50
N VAL A 55 -5.74 6.79 -28.16
CA VAL A 55 -5.21 5.42 -28.00
C VAL A 55 -3.74 5.34 -28.38
N ILE A 56 -3.35 5.92 -29.53
CA ILE A 56 -1.94 5.97 -29.95
C ILE A 56 -1.09 6.71 -28.90
N TYR A 57 -1.61 7.82 -28.38
CA TYR A 57 -0.94 8.56 -27.30
C TYR A 57 -0.76 7.70 -26.06
N ILE A 58 -1.79 6.96 -25.59
CA ILE A 58 -1.74 6.06 -24.44
C ILE A 58 -0.70 4.95 -24.67
N MET A 59 -0.67 4.36 -25.88
CA MET A 59 0.27 3.29 -26.22
C MET A 59 1.74 3.72 -26.09
N ASN A 60 2.04 4.98 -26.41
CA ASN A 60 3.40 5.53 -26.33
C ASN A 60 3.82 5.97 -24.91
N ARG A 61 2.95 5.88 -23.91
CA ARG A 61 3.32 6.19 -22.52
C ARG A 61 4.04 5.01 -21.87
N SER A 62 4.80 5.28 -20.82
CA SER A 62 5.47 4.26 -19.98
C SER A 62 4.60 3.70 -18.85
N ASP A 63 3.27 3.85 -18.92
CA ASP A 63 2.35 3.32 -17.90
C ASP A 63 2.25 1.79 -17.97
N ASN A 64 1.83 1.15 -16.86
CA ASN A 64 1.59 -0.28 -16.81
C ASN A 64 0.62 -0.72 -17.92
N PRO A 65 0.93 -1.81 -18.68
CA PRO A 65 0.11 -2.27 -19.80
C PRO A 65 -1.36 -2.55 -19.44
N SER A 66 -1.63 -3.05 -18.22
CA SER A 66 -3.00 -3.33 -17.77
C SER A 66 -3.83 -2.05 -17.57
N VAL A 67 -3.21 -0.97 -17.07
CA VAL A 67 -3.84 0.34 -16.98
C VAL A 67 -4.16 0.90 -18.36
N LYS A 68 -3.21 0.80 -19.31
CA LYS A 68 -3.42 1.23 -20.71
C LYS A 68 -4.58 0.47 -21.34
N LEU A 69 -4.62 -0.87 -21.18
CA LEU A 69 -5.68 -1.71 -21.74
C LEU A 69 -7.05 -1.30 -21.20
N GLY A 70 -7.19 -1.07 -19.89
CA GLY A 70 -8.43 -0.59 -19.28
C GLY A 70 -8.94 0.70 -19.93
N TRP A 71 -8.06 1.69 -20.09
CA TRP A 71 -8.41 2.95 -20.75
C TRP A 71 -8.76 2.78 -22.23
N ILE A 72 -8.01 1.95 -22.97
CA ILE A 72 -8.27 1.68 -24.40
C ILE A 72 -9.66 1.08 -24.57
N VAL A 73 -10.03 0.09 -23.75
CA VAL A 73 -11.38 -0.52 -23.78
C VAL A 73 -12.45 0.53 -23.53
N VAL A 74 -12.32 1.37 -22.51
CA VAL A 74 -13.29 2.45 -22.22
C VAL A 74 -13.39 3.44 -23.36
N ILE A 75 -12.28 3.85 -23.98
CA ILE A 75 -12.26 4.81 -25.09
C ILE A 75 -12.90 4.23 -26.35
N LEU A 76 -12.63 2.95 -26.65
CA LEU A 76 -13.18 2.31 -27.86
C LEU A 76 -14.68 2.00 -27.72
N LEU A 77 -15.13 1.62 -26.52
CA LEU A 77 -16.56 1.39 -26.25
C LEU A 77 -17.35 2.71 -26.20
N PHE A 78 -16.75 3.77 -25.66
CA PHE A 78 -17.39 5.07 -25.45
C PHE A 78 -16.54 6.22 -26.02
N PRO A 79 -16.45 6.38 -27.36
CA PRO A 79 -15.49 7.30 -27.98
C PRO A 79 -15.56 8.75 -27.48
N LEU A 80 -16.75 9.29 -27.26
CA LEU A 80 -16.92 10.64 -26.73
C LEU A 80 -16.61 10.71 -25.23
N PHE A 81 -17.23 9.80 -24.45
CA PHE A 81 -17.10 9.76 -23.01
C PHE A 81 -15.71 9.32 -22.56
N GLY A 82 -15.20 8.21 -23.11
CA GLY A 82 -13.94 7.61 -22.70
C GLY A 82 -12.73 8.49 -23.02
N GLY A 83 -12.70 9.11 -24.19
CA GLY A 83 -11.64 10.05 -24.56
C GLY A 83 -11.59 11.29 -23.66
N LEU A 84 -12.75 11.93 -23.41
CA LEU A 84 -12.86 13.08 -22.51
C LEU A 84 -12.54 12.68 -21.06
N LEU A 85 -13.02 11.53 -20.63
CA LEU A 85 -12.74 11.01 -19.28
C LEU A 85 -11.23 10.77 -19.11
N TYR A 86 -10.58 10.17 -20.11
CA TYR A 86 -9.14 9.97 -20.08
C TYR A 86 -8.37 11.29 -20.00
N LEU A 87 -8.74 12.28 -20.82
CA LEU A 87 -8.09 13.59 -20.81
C LEU A 87 -8.27 14.34 -19.48
N THR A 88 -9.38 14.08 -18.77
CA THR A 88 -9.67 14.72 -17.47
C THR A 88 -9.12 13.96 -16.28
N ILE A 89 -9.03 12.61 -16.36
CA ILE A 89 -8.66 11.76 -15.22
C ILE A 89 -7.41 10.91 -15.49
N GLY A 90 -7.18 10.49 -16.74
CA GLY A 90 -6.15 9.52 -17.11
C GLY A 90 -4.71 10.05 -17.08
N GLY A 91 -4.51 11.36 -16.90
CA GLY A 91 -3.19 11.98 -16.87
C GLY A 91 -2.50 11.93 -15.51
N LYS A 92 -1.16 11.79 -15.48
CA LYS A 92 -0.35 11.85 -14.25
C LYS A 92 -0.28 13.25 -13.58
N GLN A 93 -0.97 14.26 -14.10
CA GLN A 93 -0.86 15.65 -13.60
C GLN A 93 -1.23 15.90 -12.13
N PRO A 94 -2.15 15.17 -11.51
CA PRO A 94 -2.49 15.37 -10.10
C PRO A 94 -1.37 15.05 -9.11
N ILE A 95 -0.43 14.17 -9.48
CA ILE A 95 0.72 13.78 -8.66
C ILE A 95 1.70 14.94 -8.47
N SER A 96 1.74 15.90 -9.39
CA SER A 96 2.65 17.05 -9.35
C SER A 96 2.54 17.92 -8.08
N HIS A 97 1.35 17.98 -7.47
CA HIS A 97 1.15 18.73 -6.22
C HIS A 97 1.72 17.98 -5.01
N LEU A 98 1.50 16.68 -4.91
CA LEU A 98 2.09 15.83 -3.86
C LEU A 98 3.62 15.79 -4.03
N ARG A 99 4.08 15.59 -5.25
CA ARG A 99 5.50 15.56 -5.61
C ARG A 99 6.23 16.83 -5.16
N ARG A 100 5.72 18.02 -5.50
CA ARG A 100 6.32 19.30 -5.09
C ARG A 100 6.44 19.48 -3.58
N LYS A 101 5.60 18.83 -2.78
CA LYS A 101 5.68 18.89 -1.32
C LYS A 101 6.63 17.86 -0.73
N LEU A 102 6.62 16.65 -1.28
CA LEU A 102 7.35 15.50 -0.71
C LEU A 102 8.78 15.40 -1.22
N GLU A 103 9.03 15.67 -2.51
CA GLU A 103 10.37 15.54 -3.11
C GLU A 103 11.45 16.34 -2.34
N PRO A 104 11.22 17.60 -1.93
CA PRO A 104 12.22 18.33 -1.12
C PRO A 104 12.44 17.70 0.27
N MET A 105 11.43 17.05 0.85
CA MET A 105 11.56 16.41 2.16
C MET A 105 12.30 15.07 2.05
N ILE A 106 12.09 14.34 0.95
CA ILE A 106 12.83 13.12 0.64
C ILE A 106 14.31 13.46 0.39
N GLU A 107 14.60 14.49 -0.40
CA GLU A 107 15.96 14.95 -0.67
C GLU A 107 16.69 15.42 0.60
N GLU A 108 15.98 16.12 1.50
CA GLU A 108 16.54 16.55 2.79
C GLU A 108 16.85 15.34 3.68
N SER A 109 15.89 14.44 3.85
CA SER A 109 16.06 13.21 4.62
C SER A 109 17.22 12.34 4.09
N ALA A 110 17.39 12.26 2.75
CA ALA A 110 18.47 11.48 2.13
C ALA A 110 19.88 11.96 2.53
N ARG A 111 20.05 13.22 2.93
CA ARG A 111 21.34 13.74 3.41
C ARG A 111 21.73 13.17 4.77
N HIS A 112 20.74 12.72 5.55
CA HIS A 112 20.92 12.15 6.87
C HIS A 112 20.99 10.62 6.86
N LEU A 113 20.53 9.98 5.77
CA LEU A 113 20.53 8.53 5.58
C LEU A 113 21.79 8.08 4.84
N LYS A 114 22.73 7.47 5.56
CA LYS A 114 24.00 7.02 4.98
C LYS A 114 24.12 5.50 5.07
N ALA A 115 24.32 4.84 3.93
CA ALA A 115 24.63 3.42 3.87
C ALA A 115 26.01 3.12 4.48
N ASP A 116 26.17 1.98 5.13
CA ASP A 116 27.46 1.49 5.59
C ASP A 116 28.11 0.61 4.49
N PRO A 117 29.19 1.09 3.84
CA PRO A 117 29.86 0.36 2.76
C PRO A 117 30.37 -1.04 3.16
N LYS A 118 30.61 -1.26 4.47
CA LYS A 118 31.06 -2.56 4.99
C LYS A 118 29.99 -3.61 4.86
N ILE A 119 28.71 -3.25 5.04
CA ILE A 119 27.57 -4.18 4.89
C ILE A 119 27.51 -4.66 3.44
N GLU A 120 27.59 -3.74 2.47
CA GLU A 120 27.56 -4.06 1.05
C GLU A 120 28.73 -4.97 0.66
N GLN A 121 29.95 -4.65 1.12
CA GLN A 121 31.15 -5.45 0.80
C GLN A 121 31.03 -6.86 1.35
N GLU A 122 30.68 -7.02 2.62
CA GLU A 122 30.51 -8.35 3.22
C GLU A 122 29.45 -9.20 2.53
N LEU A 123 28.37 -8.56 2.11
CA LEU A 123 27.30 -9.27 1.38
C LEU A 123 27.77 -9.72 0.00
N LYS A 124 28.50 -8.89 -0.74
CA LYS A 124 29.06 -9.28 -2.05
C LYS A 124 29.92 -10.54 -1.97
N GLU A 125 30.65 -10.69 -0.86
CA GLU A 125 31.50 -11.86 -0.63
C GLU A 125 30.70 -13.11 -0.23
N LYS A 126 29.59 -12.95 0.51
CA LYS A 126 28.82 -14.06 1.10
C LYS A 126 27.64 -14.50 0.25
N ASP A 127 26.90 -13.55 -0.31
CA ASP A 127 25.66 -13.77 -1.06
C ASP A 127 25.44 -12.61 -2.05
N GLY A 128 26.04 -12.72 -3.23
CA GLY A 128 25.96 -11.69 -4.26
C GLY A 128 24.53 -11.39 -4.76
N SER A 129 23.63 -12.36 -4.69
CA SER A 129 22.20 -12.16 -5.06
C SER A 129 21.53 -11.23 -4.06
N THR A 130 21.69 -11.49 -2.77
CA THR A 130 21.14 -10.62 -1.72
C THR A 130 21.82 -9.25 -1.69
N ALA A 131 23.14 -9.21 -1.94
CA ALA A 131 23.87 -7.94 -2.06
C ALA A 131 23.28 -7.02 -3.13
N SER A 132 22.92 -7.58 -4.30
CA SER A 132 22.30 -6.78 -5.38
C SER A 132 20.88 -6.33 -5.05
N GLN A 133 20.11 -7.10 -4.28
CA GLN A 133 18.78 -6.67 -3.81
C GLN A 133 18.88 -5.55 -2.77
N ILE A 134 19.83 -5.64 -1.84
CA ILE A 134 20.07 -4.57 -0.85
C ILE A 134 20.58 -3.31 -1.55
N TYR A 135 21.52 -3.45 -2.49
CA TYR A 135 21.98 -2.32 -3.31
C TYR A 135 20.83 -1.61 -4.02
N TYR A 136 19.93 -2.38 -4.65
CA TYR A 136 18.73 -1.85 -5.28
C TYR A 136 17.87 -1.07 -4.29
N LEU A 137 17.56 -1.65 -3.13
CA LEU A 137 16.74 -1.01 -2.11
C LEU A 137 17.36 0.27 -1.57
N GLU A 138 18.64 0.27 -1.23
CA GLU A 138 19.35 1.45 -0.73
C GLU A 138 19.35 2.60 -1.74
N HIS A 139 19.46 2.28 -3.04
CA HIS A 139 19.55 3.33 -4.08
C HIS A 139 18.16 3.79 -4.57
N GLN A 140 17.16 2.94 -4.56
CA GLN A 140 15.84 3.29 -5.07
C GLN A 140 14.88 3.74 -3.97
N SER A 141 14.90 3.12 -2.79
CA SER A 141 14.10 3.60 -1.66
C SER A 141 14.80 4.67 -0.81
N GLY A 142 16.13 4.78 -0.92
CA GLY A 142 16.94 5.75 -0.20
C GLY A 142 17.18 5.45 1.28
N PHE A 143 16.84 4.25 1.77
CA PHE A 143 17.01 3.85 3.16
C PHE A 143 18.13 2.82 3.29
N PRO A 144 19.06 2.99 4.25
CA PRO A 144 20.20 2.10 4.41
C PRO A 144 19.85 0.80 5.12
N ALA A 145 20.69 -0.21 4.92
CA ALA A 145 20.69 -1.45 5.64
C ALA A 145 21.41 -1.34 6.99
N TYR A 146 20.91 -2.05 8.00
CA TYR A 146 21.44 -2.04 9.36
C TYR A 146 21.69 -3.46 9.88
N LYS A 147 22.81 -3.65 10.58
CA LYS A 147 23.12 -4.86 11.34
C LYS A 147 22.64 -4.77 12.78
N ASP A 148 22.80 -3.61 13.41
CA ASP A 148 22.51 -3.39 14.82
C ASP A 148 21.02 -3.10 15.03
N SER A 149 20.16 -4.06 14.65
CA SER A 149 18.72 -3.90 14.75
C SER A 149 18.06 -5.23 15.07
N LYS A 150 17.13 -5.20 16.01
CA LYS A 150 16.30 -6.32 16.38
C LYS A 150 14.88 -6.14 15.88
N VAL A 151 14.27 -7.20 15.38
CA VAL A 151 12.87 -7.23 14.97
C VAL A 151 12.17 -8.34 15.73
N ASP A 152 11.12 -8.00 16.46
CA ASP A 152 10.23 -8.96 17.12
C ASP A 152 8.96 -9.09 16.29
N TYR A 153 8.59 -10.30 15.88
CA TYR A 153 7.42 -10.58 15.07
C TYR A 153 6.22 -10.97 15.93
N TYR A 154 5.06 -10.44 15.61
CA TYR A 154 3.79 -10.75 16.26
C TYR A 154 2.81 -11.33 15.24
N PRO A 155 2.41 -12.61 15.39
CA PRO A 155 1.53 -13.30 14.44
C PRO A 155 0.07 -12.89 14.57
N SER A 156 -0.29 -12.01 15.52
CA SER A 156 -1.64 -11.53 15.75
C SER A 156 -1.66 -10.04 16.07
N GLY A 157 -2.79 -9.39 15.77
CA GLY A 157 -3.01 -8.00 16.16
C GLY A 157 -3.12 -7.82 17.65
N GLU A 158 -3.71 -8.79 18.35
CA GLU A 158 -3.91 -8.79 19.79
C GLU A 158 -2.56 -8.72 20.54
N ASP A 159 -1.60 -9.54 20.13
CA ASP A 159 -0.29 -9.57 20.80
C ASP A 159 0.54 -8.33 20.47
N CYS A 160 0.50 -7.89 19.20
CA CYS A 160 1.17 -6.66 18.79
C CYS A 160 0.60 -5.45 19.54
N PHE A 161 -0.72 -5.34 19.68
CA PHE A 161 -1.38 -4.23 20.38
C PHE A 161 -1.01 -4.14 21.85
N LYS A 162 -0.93 -5.28 22.56
CA LYS A 162 -0.48 -5.31 23.97
C LYS A 162 0.89 -4.66 24.13
N VAL A 163 1.84 -5.06 23.27
CA VAL A 163 3.21 -4.56 23.31
C VAL A 163 3.27 -3.09 22.87
N MET A 164 2.50 -2.69 21.85
CA MET A 164 2.38 -1.28 21.46
C MET A 164 1.94 -0.41 22.65
N ALA A 165 0.88 -0.82 23.37
CA ALA A 165 0.37 -0.08 24.52
C ALA A 165 1.40 0.00 25.67
N GLU A 166 2.18 -1.07 25.88
CA GLU A 166 3.26 -1.08 26.86
C GLU A 166 4.39 -0.11 26.49
N GLU A 167 4.83 -0.11 25.23
CA GLU A 167 5.91 0.78 24.78
C GLU A 167 5.45 2.25 24.76
N LEU A 168 4.23 2.54 24.37
CA LEU A 168 3.67 3.89 24.41
C LEU A 168 3.69 4.48 25.82
N ARG A 169 3.38 3.68 26.87
CA ARG A 169 3.44 4.13 28.28
C ARG A 169 4.86 4.48 28.74
N LYS A 170 5.90 3.94 28.09
CA LYS A 170 7.30 4.19 28.43
C LYS A 170 7.87 5.46 27.76
N ALA A 171 7.16 6.04 26.79
CA ALA A 171 7.59 7.22 26.05
C ALA A 171 7.93 8.39 26.94
N LYS A 172 9.01 9.12 26.60
CA LYS A 172 9.55 10.24 27.39
C LYS A 172 9.72 11.52 26.57
N GLU A 173 10.02 11.41 25.28
CA GLU A 173 10.36 12.54 24.42
C GLU A 173 9.32 12.76 23.34
N TYR A 174 9.03 11.74 22.54
CA TYR A 174 8.06 11.87 21.46
C TYR A 174 7.38 10.57 21.07
N ILE A 175 6.15 10.70 20.53
CA ILE A 175 5.37 9.61 19.92
C ILE A 175 4.87 10.09 18.57
N TYR A 176 5.25 9.41 17.50
CA TYR A 176 4.84 9.71 16.14
C TYR A 176 4.05 8.55 15.55
N LEU A 177 2.83 8.84 15.08
CA LEU A 177 1.92 7.85 14.49
C LEU A 177 1.51 8.29 13.08
N GLU A 178 1.60 7.36 12.14
CA GLU A 178 1.13 7.50 10.76
C GLU A 178 0.37 6.24 10.37
N TYR A 179 -0.96 6.36 10.21
CA TYR A 179 -1.84 5.21 10.00
C TYR A 179 -2.90 5.48 8.92
N PHE A 180 -3.21 4.44 8.14
CA PHE A 180 -4.24 4.52 7.10
C PHE A 180 -5.65 4.57 7.70
N ILE A 181 -5.97 3.67 8.65
CA ILE A 181 -7.28 3.60 9.30
C ILE A 181 -7.13 3.85 10.79
N ILE A 182 -8.00 4.74 11.30
CA ILE A 182 -8.29 4.90 12.71
C ILE A 182 -9.81 4.82 12.85
N GLU A 183 -10.31 3.97 13.76
CA GLU A 183 -11.74 3.83 14.09
C GLU A 183 -11.90 3.91 15.61
N GLU A 184 -12.88 4.69 16.09
CA GLU A 184 -13.21 4.75 17.52
C GLU A 184 -13.69 3.37 18.00
N GLY A 185 -13.06 2.86 19.04
CA GLY A 185 -13.30 1.54 19.63
C GLY A 185 -12.34 1.26 20.77
N ILE A 186 -12.28 0.03 21.23
CA ILE A 186 -11.42 -0.39 22.36
C ILE A 186 -9.95 -0.11 22.04
N MET A 187 -9.49 -0.54 20.86
CA MET A 187 -8.09 -0.40 20.45
C MET A 187 -7.66 1.06 20.41
N TRP A 188 -8.36 1.88 19.60
CA TRP A 188 -7.98 3.28 19.43
C TRP A 188 -8.17 4.10 20.71
N ASN A 189 -9.27 3.91 21.45
CA ASN A 189 -9.52 4.67 22.66
C ASN A 189 -8.46 4.36 23.73
N THR A 190 -8.01 3.11 23.84
CA THR A 190 -6.90 2.75 24.74
C THR A 190 -5.61 3.47 24.35
N ILE A 191 -5.29 3.51 23.05
CA ILE A 191 -4.12 4.26 22.56
C ILE A 191 -4.30 5.76 22.85
N LEU A 192 -5.46 6.33 22.53
CA LEU A 192 -5.74 7.76 22.73
C LEU A 192 -5.60 8.18 24.20
N ASP A 193 -6.10 7.38 25.13
CA ASP A 193 -5.96 7.65 26.57
C ASP A 193 -4.47 7.71 26.97
N ILE A 194 -3.65 6.79 26.49
CA ILE A 194 -2.19 6.81 26.71
C ILE A 194 -1.56 8.07 26.09
N LEU A 195 -1.93 8.42 24.85
CA LEU A 195 -1.41 9.62 24.19
C LEU A 195 -1.76 10.89 24.96
N GLU A 196 -2.98 10.99 25.52
CA GLU A 196 -3.39 12.13 26.35
C GLU A 196 -2.60 12.22 27.66
N GLU A 197 -2.32 11.09 28.30
CA GLU A 197 -1.46 11.05 29.48
C GLU A 197 -0.05 11.52 29.13
N LYS A 198 0.53 11.04 28.03
CA LYS A 198 1.87 11.43 27.56
C LYS A 198 1.97 12.91 27.19
N VAL A 199 0.94 13.48 26.57
CA VAL A 199 0.88 14.94 26.34
C VAL A 199 0.94 15.72 27.64
N LYS A 200 0.23 15.27 28.69
CA LYS A 200 0.29 15.92 30.03
C LYS A 200 1.67 15.80 30.70
N GLU A 201 2.41 14.72 30.36
CA GLU A 201 3.80 14.53 30.81
C GLU A 201 4.81 15.36 29.98
N GLY A 202 4.37 16.06 28.92
CA GLY A 202 5.21 16.91 28.09
C GLY A 202 5.81 16.22 26.85
N VAL A 203 5.38 15.00 26.55
CA VAL A 203 5.81 14.24 25.35
C VAL A 203 5.24 14.89 24.08
N ASP A 204 6.04 15.03 23.02
CA ASP A 204 5.58 15.54 21.72
C ASP A 204 4.82 14.45 20.95
N VAL A 205 3.49 14.53 20.97
CA VAL A 205 2.61 13.54 20.32
C VAL A 205 2.12 14.07 18.99
N ARG A 206 2.39 13.31 17.90
CA ARG A 206 2.00 13.65 16.54
C ARG A 206 1.28 12.48 15.88
N VAL A 207 0.12 12.77 15.29
CA VAL A 207 -0.72 11.80 14.60
C VAL A 207 -0.97 12.27 13.18
N MET A 208 -0.67 11.41 12.20
CA MET A 208 -1.07 11.56 10.81
C MET A 208 -1.98 10.40 10.43
N TYR A 209 -3.10 10.70 9.76
CA TYR A 209 -3.97 9.65 9.22
C TYR A 209 -4.50 10.00 7.84
N ASP A 210 -4.83 8.95 7.06
CA ASP A 210 -5.40 9.11 5.72
C ASP A 210 -6.89 9.45 5.81
N ASP A 211 -7.33 10.47 5.07
CA ASP A 211 -8.72 10.95 5.13
C ASP A 211 -9.71 9.91 4.58
N VAL A 212 -9.37 9.22 3.48
CA VAL A 212 -10.26 8.21 2.87
C VAL A 212 -10.31 6.94 3.73
N GLY A 213 -9.18 6.56 4.32
CA GLY A 213 -9.14 5.43 5.26
C GLY A 213 -10.02 5.64 6.49
N CYS A 214 -10.22 6.90 6.90
CA CYS A 214 -10.96 7.25 8.12
C CYS A 214 -12.33 7.89 7.87
N ILE A 215 -12.72 8.17 6.61
CA ILE A 215 -13.89 9.00 6.29
C ILE A 215 -15.23 8.44 6.81
N PHE A 216 -15.33 7.12 6.97
CA PHE A 216 -16.52 6.45 7.51
C PHE A 216 -16.35 6.01 8.97
N ASN A 217 -15.15 6.15 9.53
CA ASN A 217 -14.77 5.58 10.81
C ASN A 217 -14.57 6.64 11.89
N LEU A 218 -14.29 7.89 11.50
CA LEU A 218 -14.09 9.01 12.42
C LEU A 218 -15.14 10.11 12.22
N PRO A 219 -15.55 10.80 13.30
CA PRO A 219 -16.41 11.97 13.21
C PRO A 219 -15.78 13.10 12.39
N SER A 220 -16.62 13.94 11.78
CA SER A 220 -16.16 15.17 11.14
C SER A 220 -15.34 16.03 12.12
N HIS A 221 -14.24 16.62 11.63
CA HIS A 221 -13.35 17.46 12.45
C HIS A 221 -12.60 16.73 13.58
N TYR A 222 -12.40 15.41 13.44
CA TYR A 222 -11.68 14.62 14.45
C TYR A 222 -10.25 15.11 14.71
N ALA A 223 -9.56 15.61 13.70
CA ALA A 223 -8.24 16.22 13.88
C ALA A 223 -8.28 17.46 14.83
N ASP A 224 -9.37 18.25 14.80
CA ASP A 224 -9.52 19.38 15.71
C ASP A 224 -9.80 18.90 17.14
N PHE A 225 -10.49 17.77 17.29
CA PHE A 225 -10.67 17.11 18.58
C PHE A 225 -9.33 16.66 19.17
N LEU A 226 -8.47 16.01 18.38
CA LEU A 226 -7.11 15.60 18.82
C LEU A 226 -6.25 16.82 19.20
N ARG A 227 -6.30 17.89 18.40
CA ARG A 227 -5.55 19.13 18.69
C ARG A 227 -5.98 19.80 20.00
N LYS A 228 -7.28 19.76 20.34
CA LYS A 228 -7.78 20.26 21.64
C LYS A 228 -7.23 19.48 22.84
N LYS A 229 -6.83 18.21 22.62
CA LYS A 229 -6.18 17.36 23.62
C LYS A 229 -4.65 17.56 23.68
N GLY A 230 -4.10 18.49 22.88
CA GLY A 230 -2.66 18.76 22.80
C GLY A 230 -1.91 17.87 21.81
N ILE A 231 -2.60 16.97 21.12
CA ILE A 231 -2.01 16.09 20.10
C ILE A 231 -1.93 16.85 18.78
N LYS A 232 -0.74 17.00 18.21
CA LYS A 232 -0.59 17.58 16.86
C LYS A 232 -1.11 16.59 15.83
N CYS A 233 -1.97 17.05 14.93
CA CYS A 233 -2.63 16.13 14.00
C CYS A 233 -2.66 16.67 12.57
N ILE A 234 -2.32 15.82 11.59
CA ILE A 234 -2.41 16.06 10.15
C ILE A 234 -3.35 15.03 9.53
N VAL A 235 -4.26 15.49 8.67
CA VAL A 235 -5.10 14.63 7.83
C VAL A 235 -4.49 14.61 6.43
N PHE A 236 -3.98 13.45 6.02
CA PHE A 236 -3.36 13.28 4.73
C PHE A 236 -4.41 13.26 3.61
N ASN A 237 -4.14 13.99 2.54
CA ASN A 237 -4.87 14.00 1.27
C ASN A 237 -6.40 14.02 1.44
N ARG A 238 -6.91 15.08 2.08
CA ARG A 238 -8.34 15.27 2.39
C ARG A 238 -9.22 15.03 1.17
N TYR A 239 -10.27 14.26 1.36
CA TYR A 239 -11.26 14.01 0.33
C TYR A 239 -12.05 15.28 0.05
N ILE A 240 -11.79 15.85 -1.13
CA ILE A 240 -12.60 16.92 -1.67
C ILE A 240 -13.37 16.32 -2.85
N PRO A 241 -14.70 16.35 -2.90
CA PRO A 241 -15.49 15.74 -3.98
C PRO A 241 -15.37 16.57 -5.28
N ILE A 242 -14.15 16.70 -5.79
CA ILE A 242 -13.79 17.35 -7.06
C ILE A 242 -13.08 16.34 -7.93
N PHE A 243 -13.21 16.44 -9.24
CA PHE A 243 -12.57 15.55 -10.20
C PHE A 243 -11.04 15.63 -10.08
N SER A 244 -10.42 14.65 -9.44
CA SER A 244 -8.96 14.57 -9.32
C SER A 244 -8.51 13.13 -9.12
N THR A 245 -7.48 12.70 -9.83
CA THR A 245 -6.85 11.38 -9.67
C THR A 245 -5.98 11.30 -8.41
N VAL A 246 -5.66 12.43 -7.77
CA VAL A 246 -4.95 12.48 -6.47
C VAL A 246 -5.63 11.64 -5.39
N PHE A 247 -6.94 11.35 -5.55
CA PHE A 247 -7.67 10.50 -4.60
C PHE A 247 -7.24 9.03 -4.61
N ASN A 248 -6.54 8.57 -5.64
CA ASN A 248 -6.03 7.21 -5.68
C ASN A 248 -4.73 7.06 -4.88
N ASN A 249 -3.99 8.16 -4.65
CA ASN A 249 -2.76 8.13 -3.90
C ASN A 249 -3.08 8.26 -2.40
N ARG A 250 -3.02 7.15 -1.67
CA ARG A 250 -3.32 7.06 -0.25
C ARG A 250 -2.07 6.76 0.54
N ASP A 251 -2.04 7.25 1.76
CA ASP A 251 -1.02 6.87 2.73
C ASP A 251 -1.45 5.57 3.42
N HIS A 252 -0.96 4.46 2.88
CA HIS A 252 -1.28 3.13 3.41
C HIS A 252 -0.24 2.63 4.40
N ARG A 253 0.73 3.47 4.77
CA ARG A 253 1.75 3.13 5.77
C ARG A 253 1.14 2.99 7.16
N LYS A 254 1.80 2.22 8.00
CA LYS A 254 1.49 2.06 9.41
C LYS A 254 2.81 2.16 10.14
N ILE A 255 3.05 3.33 10.71
CA ILE A 255 4.29 3.67 11.39
C ILE A 255 3.95 4.21 12.78
N LEU A 256 4.51 3.60 13.79
CA LEU A 256 4.56 4.14 15.16
C LEU A 256 6.03 4.22 15.54
N VAL A 257 6.50 5.41 15.93
CA VAL A 257 7.85 5.63 16.46
C VAL A 257 7.74 6.22 17.85
N ILE A 258 8.54 5.70 18.77
CA ILE A 258 8.59 6.13 20.17
C ILE A 258 10.03 6.45 20.52
N ASP A 259 10.32 7.71 20.86
CA ASP A 259 11.62 8.23 21.33
C ASP A 259 12.82 7.91 20.42
N GLY A 260 12.59 7.47 19.15
CA GLY A 260 13.66 6.97 18.28
C GLY A 260 14.27 5.63 18.70
N ASP A 261 13.77 5.02 19.77
CA ASP A 261 14.26 3.76 20.33
C ASP A 261 13.46 2.55 19.86
N VAL A 262 12.15 2.75 19.62
CA VAL A 262 11.21 1.69 19.23
C VAL A 262 10.37 2.15 18.06
N ALA A 263 10.20 1.27 17.07
CA ALA A 263 9.22 1.47 16.00
C ALA A 263 8.34 0.25 15.81
N PHE A 264 7.13 0.46 15.28
CA PHE A 264 6.21 -0.60 14.87
C PHE A 264 5.77 -0.38 13.43
N THR A 265 5.58 -1.48 12.71
CA THR A 265 4.92 -1.51 11.40
C THR A 265 4.26 -2.87 11.17
N GLY A 266 3.57 -3.04 10.03
CA GLY A 266 2.90 -4.29 9.66
C GLY A 266 1.55 -4.04 8.99
N GLY A 267 0.65 -5.05 9.02
CA GLY A 267 -0.68 -4.96 8.41
C GLY A 267 -1.72 -4.23 9.27
N ILE A 268 -1.48 -4.08 10.57
CA ILE A 268 -2.44 -3.69 11.61
C ILE A 268 -2.75 -2.19 11.54
N ASN A 269 -4.04 -1.82 11.44
CA ASN A 269 -4.53 -0.46 11.67
C ASN A 269 -5.13 -0.32 13.07
N PHE A 270 -5.57 0.88 13.45
CA PHE A 270 -6.20 1.13 14.74
C PHE A 270 -7.73 1.02 14.65
N ALA A 271 -8.22 -0.23 14.64
CA ALA A 271 -9.64 -0.56 14.73
C ALA A 271 -9.82 -1.92 15.41
N ASP A 272 -10.98 -2.12 16.05
CA ASP A 272 -11.26 -3.29 16.88
C ASP A 272 -11.27 -4.62 16.11
N GLU A 273 -11.47 -4.58 14.81
CA GLU A 273 -11.38 -5.77 13.96
C GLU A 273 -9.95 -6.33 13.90
N TYR A 274 -8.92 -5.49 13.98
CA TYR A 274 -7.51 -5.93 13.95
C TYR A 274 -7.06 -6.64 15.23
N ILE A 275 -7.78 -6.47 16.32
CA ILE A 275 -7.54 -7.16 17.60
C ILE A 275 -8.66 -8.15 17.93
N ASN A 276 -9.49 -8.51 16.96
CA ASN A 276 -10.59 -9.48 17.05
C ASN A 276 -11.67 -9.18 18.11
N GLU A 277 -11.74 -7.95 18.62
CA GLU A 277 -12.83 -7.48 19.50
C GLU A 277 -14.13 -7.26 18.72
N LYS A 278 -14.02 -7.08 17.39
CA LYS A 278 -15.15 -6.93 16.49
C LYS A 278 -15.05 -7.93 15.35
N GLN A 279 -15.85 -8.99 15.40
CA GLN A 279 -15.86 -10.05 14.38
C GLN A 279 -16.80 -9.72 13.22
N ARG A 280 -16.28 -9.13 12.16
CA ARG A 280 -17.04 -8.83 10.92
C ARG A 280 -16.82 -9.88 9.82
N PHE A 281 -15.63 -10.47 9.77
CA PHE A 281 -15.16 -11.32 8.66
C PHE A 281 -14.48 -12.60 9.21
N GLY A 282 -15.06 -13.18 10.28
CA GLY A 282 -14.46 -14.25 11.04
C GLY A 282 -13.22 -13.75 11.83
N TYR A 283 -12.27 -14.65 12.10
CA TYR A 283 -11.02 -14.26 12.74
C TYR A 283 -10.18 -13.42 11.78
N TRP A 284 -9.73 -12.25 12.26
CA TRP A 284 -8.88 -11.34 11.50
C TRP A 284 -7.41 -11.67 11.77
N LYS A 285 -6.80 -12.38 10.81
CA LYS A 285 -5.39 -12.77 10.85
C LYS A 285 -4.54 -11.65 10.28
N ASP A 286 -3.81 -10.96 11.14
CA ASP A 286 -2.86 -9.92 10.73
C ASP A 286 -1.50 -10.15 11.39
N ASN A 287 -0.52 -9.33 11.06
CA ASN A 287 0.81 -9.36 11.64
C ASN A 287 1.34 -7.95 11.92
N GLY A 288 2.22 -7.87 12.90
CA GLY A 288 2.98 -6.66 13.20
C GLY A 288 4.41 -7.00 13.60
N VAL A 289 5.27 -6.01 13.52
CA VAL A 289 6.66 -6.09 13.97
C VAL A 289 7.02 -4.91 14.85
N ARG A 290 7.81 -5.19 15.88
CA ARG A 290 8.49 -4.20 16.72
C ARG A 290 9.96 -4.16 16.35
N ILE A 291 10.48 -2.99 16.13
CA ILE A 291 11.86 -2.74 15.71
C ILE A 291 12.56 -1.99 16.83
N THR A 292 13.78 -2.40 17.16
CA THR A 292 14.69 -1.67 18.07
C THR A 292 16.08 -1.60 17.46
N GLY A 293 16.90 -0.63 17.90
CA GLY A 293 18.21 -0.38 17.34
C GLY A 293 18.17 0.48 16.08
N LYS A 294 19.24 0.50 15.31
CA LYS A 294 19.51 1.51 14.28
C LYS A 294 18.45 1.62 13.18
N ALA A 295 17.73 0.55 12.85
CA ALA A 295 16.67 0.59 11.84
C ALA A 295 15.48 1.49 12.23
N VAL A 296 15.30 1.80 13.53
CA VAL A 296 14.30 2.77 14.01
C VAL A 296 14.55 4.16 13.42
N TYR A 297 15.81 4.51 13.17
CA TYR A 297 16.17 5.77 12.55
C TYR A 297 15.53 5.95 11.17
N SER A 298 15.58 4.92 10.31
CA SER A 298 14.89 4.96 9.01
C SER A 298 13.38 5.10 9.15
N MET A 299 12.76 4.43 10.13
CA MET A 299 11.32 4.58 10.40
C MET A 299 10.98 6.00 10.85
N THR A 300 11.84 6.61 11.67
CA THR A 300 11.71 8.02 12.08
C THR A 300 11.80 8.94 10.85
N GLN A 301 12.80 8.74 9.99
CA GLN A 301 12.98 9.54 8.78
C GLN A 301 11.79 9.41 7.81
N MET A 302 11.18 8.23 7.67
CA MET A 302 9.95 8.03 6.88
C MET A 302 8.81 8.90 7.39
N PHE A 303 8.59 8.92 8.71
CA PHE A 303 7.58 9.79 9.32
C PHE A 303 7.90 11.27 9.08
N LEU A 304 9.16 11.70 9.28
CA LEU A 304 9.58 13.09 9.11
C LEU A 304 9.31 13.59 7.69
N GLN A 305 9.59 12.79 6.66
CA GLN A 305 9.33 13.11 5.26
C GLN A 305 7.86 13.50 5.06
N MET A 306 6.95 12.66 5.53
CA MET A 306 5.51 12.90 5.38
C MET A 306 5.02 14.02 6.27
N TRP A 307 5.44 14.04 7.52
CA TRP A 307 5.03 15.10 8.44
C TRP A 307 5.42 16.48 7.90
N ASN A 308 6.70 16.69 7.56
CA ASN A 308 7.22 17.97 7.13
C ASN A 308 6.64 18.44 5.79
N ALA A 309 6.26 17.52 4.89
CA ALA A 309 5.61 17.86 3.63
C ALA A 309 4.21 18.49 3.80
N PHE A 310 3.52 18.18 4.88
CA PHE A 310 2.12 18.58 5.10
C PHE A 310 1.90 19.44 6.35
N ALA A 311 2.89 19.55 7.23
CA ALA A 311 2.83 20.39 8.42
C ALA A 311 2.86 21.89 8.08
N LEU A 312 2.30 22.71 8.97
CA LEU A 312 2.56 24.15 8.95
C LEU A 312 4.02 24.41 9.31
N GLU A 313 4.59 25.50 8.80
CA GLU A 313 6.01 25.81 8.98
C GLU A 313 6.47 25.76 10.46
N LYS A 314 5.65 26.29 11.35
CA LYS A 314 5.89 26.27 12.81
C LYS A 314 5.88 24.88 13.46
N ASP A 315 5.27 23.90 12.78
CA ASP A 315 5.07 22.53 13.27
C ASP A 315 6.00 21.51 12.58
N LYS A 316 6.83 21.98 11.65
CA LYS A 316 7.87 21.16 11.02
C LYS A 316 8.88 20.69 12.04
N LEU A 317 9.44 19.52 11.78
CA LEU A 317 10.49 18.91 12.57
C LEU A 317 11.84 19.16 11.90
N ASP A 318 12.81 19.54 12.70
CA ASP A 318 14.18 19.75 12.25
C ASP A 318 14.90 18.39 12.19
N TYR A 319 15.37 17.99 11.01
CA TYR A 319 16.05 16.72 10.79
C TYR A 319 17.34 16.58 11.61
N GLU A 320 18.05 17.71 11.89
CA GLU A 320 19.28 17.73 12.68
C GLU A 320 19.10 17.28 14.15
N LYS A 321 17.84 17.25 14.62
CA LYS A 321 17.51 16.80 15.98
C LYS A 321 17.36 15.29 16.10
N PHE A 322 17.45 14.58 14.97
CA PHE A 322 17.31 13.13 14.92
C PHE A 322 18.59 12.55 14.33
N CYS A 323 19.47 12.08 15.19
CA CYS A 323 20.75 11.52 14.78
C CYS A 323 20.76 10.01 14.94
N LEU A 324 21.44 9.31 14.02
CA LEU A 324 21.61 7.87 14.11
C LEU A 324 22.37 7.45 15.37
N GLU A 325 23.26 8.29 15.83
CA GLU A 325 24.09 8.09 17.02
C GLU A 325 23.29 8.16 18.33
N ASP A 326 22.12 8.83 18.33
CA ASP A 326 21.25 8.95 19.49
C ASP A 326 20.35 7.70 19.69
N VAL A 327 20.27 6.84 18.67
CA VAL A 327 19.51 5.60 18.78
C VAL A 327 20.14 4.68 19.83
N ARG A 328 19.33 4.24 20.79
CA ARG A 328 19.81 3.36 21.85
C ARG A 328 20.43 2.08 21.30
N PRO A 329 21.68 1.76 21.68
CA PRO A 329 22.34 0.55 21.24
C PRO A 329 21.63 -0.69 21.82
N LEU A 330 21.65 -1.78 21.06
CA LEU A 330 21.12 -3.06 21.53
C LEU A 330 21.99 -3.62 22.66
N ALA A 331 21.34 -4.31 23.60
CA ALA A 331 22.03 -4.98 24.71
C ALA A 331 22.90 -6.17 24.24
N LYS A 332 22.58 -6.73 23.07
CA LYS A 332 23.30 -7.85 22.43
C LYS A 332 23.37 -7.60 20.94
N GLU A 333 24.44 -8.07 20.30
CA GLU A 333 24.50 -8.13 18.84
C GLU A 333 23.41 -9.08 18.30
N GLU A 334 22.65 -8.59 17.33
CA GLU A 334 21.64 -9.35 16.63
C GLU A 334 22.16 -9.85 15.28
N ARG A 335 21.59 -10.95 14.81
CA ARG A 335 22.01 -11.54 13.53
C ARG A 335 21.32 -10.87 12.37
N GLY A 336 22.03 -10.87 11.24
CA GLY A 336 21.44 -10.51 9.97
C GLY A 336 21.36 -9.02 9.72
N ILE A 337 20.54 -8.67 8.74
CA ILE A 337 20.36 -7.31 8.24
C ILE A 337 18.89 -6.97 8.27
N VAL A 338 18.60 -5.75 8.68
CA VAL A 338 17.29 -5.12 8.65
C VAL A 338 17.38 -3.88 7.77
N LEU A 339 16.60 -3.84 6.69
CA LEU A 339 16.51 -2.68 5.81
C LEU A 339 15.05 -2.23 5.72
N PRO A 340 14.67 -1.15 6.43
CA PRO A 340 13.39 -0.50 6.20
C PRO A 340 13.38 0.15 4.81
N TYR A 341 12.29 0.01 4.07
CA TYR A 341 12.12 0.65 2.78
C TYR A 341 10.74 1.27 2.63
N SER A 342 10.64 2.29 1.81
CA SER A 342 9.40 2.97 1.46
C SER A 342 9.15 2.86 -0.03
N ASP A 343 7.88 2.83 -0.39
CA ASP A 343 7.42 2.95 -1.77
C ASP A 343 6.46 4.12 -1.90
N HIS A 344 6.42 4.76 -3.06
CA HIS A 344 5.55 5.90 -3.29
C HIS A 344 5.26 6.12 -4.78
N PRO A 345 4.07 6.65 -5.12
CA PRO A 345 3.66 6.83 -6.51
C PRO A 345 4.22 8.09 -7.18
N LEU A 346 5.24 8.75 -6.61
CA LEU A 346 5.73 10.06 -7.08
C LEU A 346 6.67 9.94 -8.29
N ASP A 347 7.32 8.83 -8.45
CA ASP A 347 8.22 8.50 -9.57
C ASP A 347 7.70 7.37 -10.44
N SER A 348 8.56 6.69 -11.15
CA SER A 348 8.24 5.54 -11.99
C SER A 348 8.90 4.25 -11.49
N GLU A 349 9.48 4.30 -10.28
CA GLU A 349 10.06 3.14 -9.62
C GLU A 349 9.02 2.54 -8.67
N PHE A 350 8.76 1.25 -8.81
CA PHE A 350 7.80 0.50 -8.01
C PHE A 350 8.56 -0.45 -7.10
N VAL A 351 9.06 0.13 -6.02
CA VAL A 351 9.98 -0.55 -5.09
C VAL A 351 9.34 -1.78 -4.48
N GLY A 352 8.07 -1.68 -4.06
CA GLY A 352 7.35 -2.79 -3.45
C GLY A 352 7.18 -3.98 -4.40
N GLU A 353 6.83 -3.73 -5.65
CA GLU A 353 6.74 -4.75 -6.69
C GLU A 353 8.10 -5.40 -6.97
N SER A 354 9.12 -4.56 -7.14
CA SER A 354 10.49 -5.00 -7.42
C SER A 354 11.04 -5.88 -6.30
N VAL A 355 10.73 -5.60 -5.03
CA VAL A 355 11.08 -6.45 -3.88
C VAL A 355 10.44 -7.83 -4.04
N TYR A 356 9.14 -7.91 -4.33
CA TYR A 356 8.47 -9.19 -4.51
C TYR A 356 9.01 -9.96 -5.70
N ILE A 357 9.21 -9.33 -6.85
CA ILE A 357 9.79 -9.96 -8.04
C ILE A 357 11.20 -10.48 -7.76
N ASN A 358 12.04 -9.71 -7.06
CA ASN A 358 13.39 -10.12 -6.69
C ASN A 358 13.38 -11.33 -5.75
N LEU A 359 12.51 -11.35 -4.74
CA LEU A 359 12.32 -12.49 -3.83
C LEU A 359 11.90 -13.74 -4.60
N ILE A 360 10.89 -13.64 -5.49
CA ILE A 360 10.39 -14.76 -6.28
C ILE A 360 11.49 -15.31 -7.21
N ASN A 361 12.25 -14.42 -7.84
CA ASN A 361 13.31 -14.82 -8.78
C ASN A 361 14.52 -15.42 -8.07
N SER A 362 14.85 -14.98 -6.85
CA SER A 362 15.97 -15.51 -6.05
C SER A 362 15.64 -16.82 -5.35
N ALA A 363 14.36 -17.14 -5.16
CA ALA A 363 13.91 -18.36 -4.49
C ALA A 363 14.43 -19.63 -5.18
N GLN A 364 15.01 -20.54 -4.40
CA GLN A 364 15.56 -21.82 -4.87
C GLN A 364 14.81 -23.03 -4.31
N LYS A 365 14.31 -22.96 -3.07
CA LYS A 365 13.61 -24.06 -2.40
C LYS A 365 12.13 -23.74 -2.24
N TYR A 366 11.81 -22.59 -1.66
CA TYR A 366 10.44 -22.18 -1.42
C TYR A 366 10.30 -20.66 -1.32
N ILE A 367 9.09 -20.17 -1.59
CA ILE A 367 8.64 -18.84 -1.26
C ILE A 367 7.18 -18.87 -0.84
N TYR A 368 6.85 -18.31 0.33
CA TYR A 368 5.50 -18.31 0.91
C TYR A 368 5.03 -16.88 1.17
N PHE A 369 3.74 -16.63 0.94
CA PHE A 369 3.13 -15.31 1.07
C PHE A 369 1.87 -15.32 1.93
N PHE A 370 1.72 -14.26 2.71
CA PHE A 370 0.40 -13.77 3.15
C PHE A 370 0.02 -12.55 2.31
N THR A 371 -1.22 -12.52 1.82
CA THR A 371 -1.78 -11.31 1.21
C THR A 371 -3.32 -11.32 1.28
N PRO A 372 -3.96 -10.18 1.64
CA PRO A 372 -5.42 -10.08 1.63
C PRO A 372 -6.00 -10.05 0.21
N TYR A 373 -5.23 -9.55 -0.74
CA TYR A 373 -5.64 -9.39 -2.13
C TYR A 373 -4.56 -9.97 -3.06
N LEU A 374 -5.01 -10.64 -4.12
CA LEU A 374 -4.13 -11.19 -5.15
C LEU A 374 -4.61 -10.67 -6.51
N ILE A 375 -4.26 -9.41 -6.79
CA ILE A 375 -4.65 -8.68 -8.00
C ILE A 375 -3.38 -8.09 -8.63
N ILE A 376 -2.62 -8.97 -9.23
CA ILE A 376 -1.25 -8.73 -9.68
C ILE A 376 -1.19 -8.55 -11.21
N ASP A 377 -0.14 -7.91 -11.66
CA ASP A 377 0.12 -7.77 -13.09
C ASP A 377 0.75 -9.02 -13.71
N ASN A 378 1.07 -8.91 -15.00
CA ASN A 378 1.61 -10.04 -15.75
C ASN A 378 3.05 -10.38 -15.34
N GLU A 379 3.81 -9.42 -14.88
CA GLU A 379 5.19 -9.54 -14.46
C GLU A 379 5.28 -10.42 -13.21
N VAL A 380 4.48 -10.13 -12.18
CA VAL A 380 4.41 -10.93 -10.94
C VAL A 380 3.81 -12.31 -11.21
N VAL A 381 2.74 -12.42 -12.04
CA VAL A 381 2.17 -13.71 -12.45
C VAL A 381 3.23 -14.59 -13.12
N THR A 382 3.99 -14.02 -14.05
CA THR A 382 5.04 -14.75 -14.79
C THR A 382 6.16 -15.19 -13.85
N ALA A 383 6.60 -14.33 -12.94
CA ALA A 383 7.63 -14.66 -11.96
C ALA A 383 7.20 -15.82 -11.04
N LEU A 384 5.98 -15.79 -10.49
CA LEU A 384 5.43 -16.85 -9.64
C LEU A 384 5.34 -18.20 -10.38
N ILE A 385 4.81 -18.20 -11.61
CA ILE A 385 4.70 -19.41 -12.42
C ILE A 385 6.08 -19.96 -12.80
N LEU A 386 7.02 -19.08 -13.17
CA LEU A 386 8.37 -19.47 -13.49
C LEU A 386 9.08 -20.09 -12.27
N ALA A 387 8.93 -19.50 -11.08
CA ALA A 387 9.48 -20.07 -9.85
C ALA A 387 8.93 -21.47 -9.58
N ALA A 388 7.59 -21.65 -9.66
CA ALA A 388 6.97 -22.96 -9.51
C ALA A 388 7.48 -23.99 -10.54
N LYS A 389 7.63 -23.60 -11.82
CA LYS A 389 8.17 -24.46 -12.88
C LYS A 389 9.66 -24.78 -12.72
N ARG A 390 10.42 -23.95 -12.01
CA ARG A 390 11.81 -24.25 -11.61
C ARG A 390 11.88 -25.27 -10.45
N GLY A 391 10.73 -25.69 -9.89
CA GLY A 391 10.67 -26.61 -8.76
C GLY A 391 10.64 -25.94 -7.39
N VAL A 392 10.49 -24.61 -7.36
CA VAL A 392 10.30 -23.87 -6.09
C VAL A 392 8.90 -24.13 -5.54
N ASP A 393 8.80 -24.43 -4.24
CA ASP A 393 7.51 -24.55 -3.54
C ASP A 393 6.93 -23.13 -3.31
N VAL A 394 6.00 -22.73 -4.17
CA VAL A 394 5.36 -21.41 -4.13
C VAL A 394 3.99 -21.53 -3.48
N ARG A 395 3.79 -20.89 -2.32
CA ARG A 395 2.51 -20.91 -1.59
C ARG A 395 2.01 -19.50 -1.33
N ILE A 396 0.71 -19.28 -1.56
CA ILE A 396 0.04 -18.00 -1.30
C ILE A 396 -1.19 -18.26 -0.45
N ILE A 397 -1.28 -17.61 0.72
CA ILE A 397 -2.44 -17.66 1.59
C ILE A 397 -3.26 -16.39 1.41
N THR A 398 -4.55 -16.57 1.11
CA THR A 398 -5.54 -15.53 0.89
C THR A 398 -6.72 -15.71 1.85
N PRO A 399 -7.61 -14.69 2.03
CA PRO A 399 -8.79 -14.83 2.88
C PRO A 399 -9.73 -15.95 2.44
N GLY A 400 -10.30 -16.67 3.41
CA GLY A 400 -11.47 -17.52 3.16
C GLY A 400 -12.77 -16.73 3.29
N ILE A 401 -12.82 -15.74 4.20
CA ILE A 401 -13.92 -14.78 4.34
C ILE A 401 -13.36 -13.39 4.02
N PRO A 402 -13.67 -12.83 2.84
CA PRO A 402 -13.09 -11.56 2.41
C PRO A 402 -13.80 -10.35 3.05
N ASP A 403 -13.05 -9.28 3.29
CA ASP A 403 -13.57 -7.97 3.70
C ASP A 403 -14.33 -7.27 2.56
N LYS A 404 -13.90 -7.46 1.30
CA LYS A 404 -14.46 -6.84 0.09
C LYS A 404 -14.79 -7.90 -0.96
N LYS A 405 -16.07 -8.27 -1.05
CA LYS A 405 -16.55 -9.34 -1.95
C LYS A 405 -16.19 -9.11 -3.44
N MET A 406 -16.29 -7.88 -3.94
CA MET A 406 -15.96 -7.57 -5.34
C MET A 406 -14.47 -7.74 -5.62
N ILE A 407 -13.61 -7.26 -4.72
CA ILE A 407 -12.16 -7.42 -4.81
C ILE A 407 -11.78 -8.90 -4.76
N PHE A 408 -12.46 -9.68 -3.93
CA PHE A 408 -12.23 -11.11 -3.83
C PHE A 408 -12.62 -11.88 -5.11
N LEU A 409 -13.68 -11.46 -5.81
CA LEU A 409 -14.02 -12.03 -7.13
C LEU A 409 -12.90 -11.80 -8.15
N VAL A 410 -12.25 -10.64 -8.11
CA VAL A 410 -11.07 -10.35 -8.96
C VAL A 410 -9.89 -11.19 -8.51
N THR A 411 -9.59 -11.28 -7.20
CA THR A 411 -8.56 -12.19 -6.65
C THR A 411 -8.74 -13.62 -7.16
N GLN A 412 -9.95 -14.16 -7.07
CA GLN A 412 -10.24 -15.51 -7.55
C GLN A 412 -10.05 -15.69 -9.07
N SER A 413 -10.08 -14.62 -9.86
CA SER A 413 -9.86 -14.72 -11.31
C SER A 413 -8.42 -15.05 -11.68
N TYR A 414 -7.47 -14.86 -10.77
CA TYR A 414 -6.06 -15.22 -10.95
C TYR A 414 -5.75 -16.67 -10.58
N TYR A 415 -6.62 -17.32 -9.80
CA TYR A 415 -6.36 -18.66 -9.26
C TYR A 415 -6.11 -19.72 -10.33
N SER A 416 -6.96 -19.79 -11.36
CA SER A 416 -6.84 -20.80 -12.42
C SER A 416 -5.46 -20.76 -13.06
N GLN A 417 -5.04 -19.59 -13.51
CA GLN A 417 -3.76 -19.39 -14.19
C GLN A 417 -2.56 -19.74 -13.31
N LEU A 418 -2.61 -19.35 -12.03
CA LEU A 418 -1.53 -19.59 -11.07
C LEU A 418 -1.45 -21.07 -10.68
N VAL A 419 -2.60 -21.70 -10.39
CA VAL A 419 -2.68 -23.12 -10.01
C VAL A 419 -2.26 -24.03 -11.16
N GLU A 420 -2.71 -23.73 -12.39
CA GLU A 420 -2.28 -24.43 -13.60
C GLU A 420 -0.77 -24.24 -13.87
N GLY A 421 -0.22 -23.09 -13.45
CA GLY A 421 1.21 -22.80 -13.49
C GLY A 421 2.05 -23.50 -12.42
N GLY A 422 1.41 -24.19 -11.46
CA GLY A 422 2.09 -24.92 -10.37
C GLY A 422 2.17 -24.17 -9.03
N VAL A 423 1.64 -22.94 -8.96
CA VAL A 423 1.55 -22.17 -7.71
C VAL A 423 0.46 -22.75 -6.81
N GLN A 424 0.74 -22.90 -5.52
CA GLN A 424 -0.22 -23.43 -4.55
C GLN A 424 -0.93 -22.28 -3.84
N ILE A 425 -2.26 -22.21 -3.99
CA ILE A 425 -3.10 -21.19 -3.35
C ILE A 425 -3.89 -21.83 -2.22
N PHE A 426 -3.94 -21.14 -1.10
CA PHE A 426 -4.63 -21.56 0.11
C PHE A 426 -5.59 -20.47 0.57
N GLN A 427 -6.79 -20.87 1.02
CA GLN A 427 -7.78 -19.97 1.61
C GLN A 427 -7.93 -20.26 3.10
N TYR A 428 -7.70 -19.25 3.93
CA TYR A 428 -7.79 -19.33 5.38
C TYR A 428 -9.23 -19.45 5.84
N ARG A 429 -9.62 -20.64 6.34
CA ARG A 429 -11.01 -20.96 6.71
C ARG A 429 -11.59 -20.10 7.82
N PRO A 430 -10.84 -19.79 8.91
CA PRO A 430 -11.43 -19.10 10.06
C PRO A 430 -11.87 -17.66 9.76
N GLY A 431 -11.34 -17.02 8.71
CA GLY A 431 -11.71 -15.64 8.45
C GLY A 431 -10.91 -14.91 7.38
N CYS A 432 -10.58 -13.66 7.68
CA CYS A 432 -9.84 -12.77 6.81
C CYS A 432 -8.34 -12.82 7.13
N VAL A 433 -7.49 -13.11 6.15
CA VAL A 433 -6.06 -12.85 6.22
C VAL A 433 -5.79 -11.45 5.73
N HIS A 434 -5.22 -10.61 6.59
CA HIS A 434 -4.84 -9.25 6.23
C HIS A 434 -3.33 -8.98 6.41
N ALA A 435 -2.57 -9.98 6.88
CA ALA A 435 -1.12 -9.94 6.95
C ALA A 435 -0.48 -9.76 5.56
N LYS A 436 0.62 -9.03 5.48
CA LYS A 436 1.41 -8.80 4.27
C LYS A 436 2.86 -9.12 4.58
N CYS A 437 3.27 -10.30 4.19
CA CYS A 437 4.67 -10.71 4.28
C CYS A 437 4.99 -11.80 3.26
N ALA A 438 6.26 -11.96 2.98
CA ALA A 438 6.80 -13.07 2.22
C ALA A 438 8.07 -13.59 2.90
N VAL A 439 8.29 -14.91 2.80
CA VAL A 439 9.50 -15.57 3.32
C VAL A 439 10.07 -16.51 2.27
N CYS A 440 11.40 -16.49 2.12
CA CYS A 440 12.13 -17.22 1.10
C CYS A 440 13.34 -17.93 1.68
N ASP A 441 13.43 -19.25 1.45
CA ASP A 441 14.62 -20.10 1.62
C ASP A 441 15.31 -20.05 3.01
N ASP A 442 14.58 -19.76 4.09
CA ASP A 442 15.10 -19.57 5.46
C ASP A 442 16.09 -18.39 5.60
N LYS A 443 16.19 -17.53 4.59
CA LYS A 443 17.19 -16.46 4.54
C LYS A 443 16.61 -15.06 4.47
N ILE A 444 15.56 -14.88 3.68
CA ILE A 444 15.01 -13.56 3.37
C ILE A 444 13.54 -13.54 3.73
N ALA A 445 13.11 -12.43 4.30
CA ALA A 445 11.69 -12.13 4.43
C ALA A 445 11.43 -10.64 4.17
N THR A 446 10.20 -10.33 3.77
CA THR A 446 9.68 -8.96 3.82
C THR A 446 8.37 -8.95 4.60
N VAL A 447 8.18 -7.91 5.41
CA VAL A 447 6.96 -7.69 6.19
C VAL A 447 6.65 -6.20 6.24
N GLY A 448 5.38 -5.83 6.08
CA GLY A 448 5.01 -4.42 6.07
C GLY A 448 3.56 -4.20 5.66
N THR A 449 3.34 -3.15 4.87
CA THR A 449 2.00 -2.69 4.51
C THR A 449 1.58 -3.08 3.10
N ILE A 450 2.51 -3.58 2.26
CA ILE A 450 2.37 -3.75 0.81
C ILE A 450 1.57 -5.03 0.48
N ASN A 451 0.37 -4.86 -0.05
CA ASN A 451 -0.43 -5.97 -0.58
C ASN A 451 0.04 -6.36 -1.99
N LEU A 452 -0.30 -7.57 -2.41
CA LEU A 452 -0.19 -8.00 -3.82
C LEU A 452 -1.40 -7.52 -4.63
N ASP A 453 -1.58 -6.19 -4.71
CA ASP A 453 -2.61 -5.54 -5.52
C ASP A 453 -2.10 -4.25 -6.19
N TYR A 454 -2.78 -3.82 -7.27
CA TYR A 454 -2.38 -2.64 -8.04
C TYR A 454 -2.32 -1.35 -7.21
N ARG A 455 -3.15 -1.20 -6.16
CA ARG A 455 -3.14 0.02 -5.35
C ARG A 455 -1.87 0.10 -4.52
N SER A 456 -1.52 -1.00 -3.85
CA SER A 456 -0.29 -1.06 -3.06
C SER A 456 0.96 -0.96 -3.93
N LEU A 457 0.97 -1.66 -5.08
CA LEU A 457 2.17 -1.74 -5.93
C LEU A 457 2.41 -0.48 -6.77
N TYR A 458 1.38 0.38 -7.03
CA TYR A 458 1.50 1.48 -8.00
C TYR A 458 0.97 2.83 -7.55
N LEU A 459 0.12 2.88 -6.51
CA LEU A 459 -0.68 4.09 -6.23
C LEU A 459 -0.55 4.61 -4.80
N HIS A 460 -0.19 3.75 -3.85
CA HIS A 460 -0.15 4.11 -2.44
C HIS A 460 1.27 4.48 -1.99
N PHE A 461 1.34 5.22 -0.88
CA PHE A 461 2.53 5.29 -0.06
C PHE A 461 2.53 4.06 0.84
N GLU A 462 3.59 3.29 0.78
CA GLU A 462 3.75 2.03 1.48
C GLU A 462 5.09 1.96 2.20
N ASN A 463 5.23 1.05 3.15
CA ASN A 463 6.51 0.74 3.77
C ASN A 463 6.65 -0.75 4.08
N GLY A 464 7.88 -1.20 4.14
CA GLY A 464 8.23 -2.57 4.51
C GLY A 464 9.59 -2.67 5.16
N LEU A 465 9.87 -3.85 5.69
CA LEU A 465 11.17 -4.26 6.16
C LEU A 465 11.65 -5.41 5.28
N PHE A 466 12.85 -5.28 4.75
CA PHE A 466 13.58 -6.38 4.15
C PHE A 466 14.51 -6.97 5.21
N LEU A 467 14.40 -8.27 5.46
CA LEU A 467 15.12 -9.01 6.49
C LEU A 467 16.01 -10.06 5.83
N TYR A 468 17.29 -10.08 6.17
CA TYR A 468 18.22 -11.09 5.68
C TYR A 468 18.97 -11.77 6.82
N ASN A 469 18.92 -13.09 6.87
CA ASN A 469 19.53 -13.94 7.93
C ASN A 469 19.20 -13.48 9.36
N ASN A 470 18.05 -12.82 9.53
CA ASN A 470 17.50 -12.39 10.81
C ASN A 470 16.61 -13.49 11.39
N ASP A 471 16.58 -13.65 12.71
CA ASP A 471 15.80 -14.71 13.38
C ASP A 471 14.29 -14.59 13.08
N THR A 472 13.79 -13.38 12.89
CA THR A 472 12.40 -13.08 12.49
C THR A 472 11.98 -13.76 11.17
N VAL A 473 12.92 -14.07 10.28
CA VAL A 473 12.63 -14.83 9.05
C VAL A 473 11.99 -16.17 9.38
N MET A 474 12.49 -16.84 10.43
CA MET A 474 11.97 -18.15 10.87
C MET A 474 10.64 -18.01 11.62
N ASP A 475 10.42 -16.91 12.34
CA ASP A 475 9.13 -16.65 13.00
C ASP A 475 8.02 -16.42 11.97
N ILE A 476 8.29 -15.63 10.90
CA ILE A 476 7.37 -15.44 9.78
C ILE A 476 7.08 -16.77 9.07
N LYS A 477 8.11 -17.57 8.80
CA LYS A 477 7.93 -18.90 8.20
C LYS A 477 7.03 -19.79 9.05
N LYS A 478 7.30 -19.84 10.36
CA LYS A 478 6.52 -20.63 11.31
C LYS A 478 5.05 -20.20 11.30
N ASP A 479 4.78 -18.91 11.40
CA ASP A 479 3.42 -18.37 11.37
C ASP A 479 2.67 -18.76 10.08
N ILE A 480 3.34 -18.70 8.91
CA ILE A 480 2.75 -19.12 7.64
C ILE A 480 2.44 -20.63 7.65
N LEU A 481 3.37 -21.46 8.12
CA LEU A 481 3.18 -22.91 8.15
C LEU A 481 2.08 -23.31 9.13
N ASP A 482 2.05 -22.73 10.33
CA ASP A 482 1.00 -22.96 11.33
C ASP A 482 -0.38 -22.53 10.77
N THR A 483 -0.46 -21.41 10.07
CA THR A 483 -1.71 -20.92 9.44
C THR A 483 -2.18 -21.82 8.30
N LEU A 484 -1.28 -22.49 7.58
CA LEU A 484 -1.64 -23.43 6.50
C LEU A 484 -2.48 -24.63 6.99
N GLU A 485 -2.35 -25.03 8.26
CA GLU A 485 -3.16 -26.10 8.85
C GLU A 485 -4.65 -25.75 8.88
N ASP A 486 -4.95 -24.45 9.00
CA ASP A 486 -6.31 -23.91 8.97
C ASP A 486 -6.79 -23.49 7.57
N CYS A 487 -6.06 -23.84 6.52
CA CYS A 487 -6.38 -23.43 5.16
C CYS A 487 -7.00 -24.56 4.33
N ASN A 488 -7.81 -24.19 3.34
CA ASN A 488 -8.21 -25.06 2.25
C ASN A 488 -7.32 -24.79 1.03
N ARG A 489 -6.66 -25.84 0.53
CA ARG A 489 -5.92 -25.74 -0.72
C ARG A 489 -6.88 -25.65 -1.90
N ILE A 490 -6.63 -24.71 -2.80
CA ILE A 490 -7.41 -24.54 -4.03
C ILE A 490 -6.89 -25.53 -5.08
N MET A 491 -7.80 -26.42 -5.50
CA MET A 491 -7.51 -27.42 -6.55
C MET A 491 -7.97 -26.92 -7.92
N PRO A 492 -7.38 -27.38 -9.03
CA PRO A 492 -7.76 -26.97 -10.39
C PRO A 492 -9.25 -27.09 -10.70
N GLU A 493 -9.91 -28.14 -10.14
CA GLU A 493 -11.34 -28.37 -10.32
C GLU A 493 -12.19 -27.28 -9.67
N MET A 494 -11.72 -26.68 -8.55
CA MET A 494 -12.41 -25.60 -7.84
C MET A 494 -12.33 -24.26 -8.59
N CYS A 495 -11.38 -24.13 -9.51
CA CYS A 495 -11.23 -22.94 -10.35
C CYS A 495 -12.22 -22.91 -11.51
N LYS A 496 -12.86 -24.06 -11.85
CA LYS A 496 -13.85 -24.13 -12.92
C LYS A 496 -15.09 -23.34 -12.53
N LYS A 497 -15.44 -22.33 -13.32
CA LYS A 497 -16.63 -21.48 -13.14
C LYS A 497 -17.54 -21.59 -14.35
N ASN A 498 -18.81 -21.29 -14.17
CA ASN A 498 -19.72 -21.21 -15.30
C ASN A 498 -19.41 -19.98 -16.18
N MET A 499 -19.92 -19.97 -17.41
CA MET A 499 -19.66 -18.92 -18.41
C MET A 499 -20.03 -17.52 -17.90
N PHE A 500 -21.11 -17.38 -17.13
CA PHE A 500 -21.54 -16.08 -16.58
C PHE A 500 -20.49 -15.51 -15.61
N PHE A 501 -19.99 -16.35 -14.70
CA PHE A 501 -18.95 -15.92 -13.75
C PHE A 501 -17.63 -15.60 -14.46
N LEU A 502 -17.24 -16.36 -15.48
CA LEU A 502 -16.04 -16.06 -16.28
C LEU A 502 -16.15 -14.71 -16.97
N LEU A 503 -17.29 -14.39 -17.58
CA LEU A 503 -17.54 -13.10 -18.19
C LEU A 503 -17.49 -11.96 -17.15
N LEU A 504 -18.15 -12.14 -15.99
CA LEU A 504 -18.12 -11.16 -14.90
C LEU A 504 -16.69 -10.91 -14.41
N GLN A 505 -15.94 -11.97 -14.13
CA GLN A 505 -14.53 -11.87 -13.73
C GLN A 505 -13.68 -11.20 -14.82
N GLY A 506 -13.89 -11.53 -16.09
CA GLY A 506 -13.20 -10.90 -17.22
C GLY A 506 -13.45 -9.39 -17.28
N ILE A 507 -14.71 -8.97 -17.12
CA ILE A 507 -15.07 -7.54 -17.05
C ILE A 507 -14.40 -6.86 -15.85
N LEU A 508 -14.51 -7.46 -14.65
CA LEU A 508 -13.89 -6.91 -13.45
C LEU A 508 -12.38 -6.81 -13.57
N ARG A 509 -11.73 -7.79 -14.22
CA ARG A 509 -10.29 -7.80 -14.45
C ARG A 509 -9.79 -6.66 -15.35
N ILE A 510 -10.61 -6.21 -16.31
CA ILE A 510 -10.29 -5.00 -17.11
C ILE A 510 -10.15 -3.76 -16.21
N PHE A 511 -10.96 -3.70 -15.16
CA PHE A 511 -10.95 -2.58 -14.20
C PHE A 511 -10.07 -2.83 -12.97
N ALA A 512 -9.40 -3.99 -12.89
CA ALA A 512 -8.52 -4.32 -11.77
C ALA A 512 -7.49 -3.23 -11.42
N PRO A 513 -6.85 -2.54 -12.39
CA PRO A 513 -5.93 -1.45 -12.08
C PRO A 513 -6.57 -0.21 -11.47
N LEU A 514 -7.90 -0.14 -11.42
CA LEU A 514 -8.68 0.97 -10.85
C LEU A 514 -9.33 0.60 -9.52
N LEU A 515 -9.34 -0.71 -9.18
CA LEU A 515 -9.90 -1.27 -7.94
C LEU A 515 -8.87 -1.30 -6.84
#